data_e2a8281c22b6d802ce7eea9f5b1e5b5c
#
_entry.id   e2a8281c22b6d802ce7eea9f5b1e5b5c
#
_cell.length_a   1.000
_cell.length_b   1.000
_cell.length_c   1.000
_cell.angle_alpha   90.00
_cell.angle_beta   90.00
_cell.angle_gamma   90.00
#
_symmetry.space_group_name_H-M   'P 1'
#
loop_
_entity.id
_entity.type
_entity.pdbx_description
1 polymer ?
#
loop_
_entity_poly.entity_id
_entity_poly.type
_entity_poly.pdbx_seq_one_letter_code
_entity_poly.pdbx_strand_id
1 'polypeptide(L)'
;MTDLGRVPATERHQVVVGLELRNRAALDSFLIDVHDPASPRYHRFLSQDEFNGLYAPTETDEQAVVSHLTANGLRVTTRFPNRLAVGATGSAGAIERTFGVQMHAVSFNGQRHYAALDEPSFPAELTDVVIGVIGLDDLAERRPQLRTAGPVPGPRASLGSNCCHLSPNDLAAFYGGTTPYDGTGETIVIAGAFAWLDGDNTTFNNQWGLPQLPAGSGQVCTGASGSLGCKFSSKKSIEIALDAEYSHGTAPGAVILNYMAASTGNADFTQMYNRIVTDNPGHVVTTSWGTCEAALPTATQQTDDTIFANANAVGQSWFAASGDNGSLDCNGLLTVDNPANSPHVMGVGGTSPTCSSGLTPGSAACAGYGSETAWSSSGGGISQIFSRPQFQTGCGVPAGTQRLVPDVALEADTSPGEYVLEGGSWFAVGGTSGAAPQWAGFFATLDQKVGGGGLGNPGTLLYGFCGTSAYHDITAGSNGNYSAGAGYDLVTGLGTISASDFLALAMPSPTTTTRPAPTTTTSSTTTTRAPTTTTTTQAPTTTTFTNTTTSSTTTSTTVAPTTTTSTTTIQAPTTTIITTSSTTTTRA
;
A
#
# COMPACT_ATOMS: atom_id res chain seq x y z
N MET A 1 9.08 29.07 11.59
CA MET A 1 8.08 28.73 12.62
C MET A 1 8.15 29.77 13.74
N THR A 2 7.00 30.27 14.24
CA THR A 2 6.93 31.24 15.35
C THR A 2 6.09 30.63 16.47
N ASP A 3 6.62 30.61 17.69
CA ASP A 3 5.90 30.15 18.87
C ASP A 3 4.81 31.17 19.26
N LEU A 4 3.57 30.68 19.46
CA LEU A 4 2.39 31.46 19.88
C LEU A 4 2.01 31.19 21.34
N GLY A 5 2.81 30.41 22.06
CA GLY A 5 2.56 29.99 23.43
C GLY A 5 1.89 28.61 23.54
N ARG A 6 1.71 28.15 24.76
CA ARG A 6 1.18 26.80 25.03
C ARG A 6 -0.24 26.60 24.49
N VAL A 7 -0.51 25.42 23.94
CA VAL A 7 -1.89 25.02 23.63
C VAL A 7 -2.70 24.88 24.93
N PRO A 8 -4.04 25.07 24.91
CA PRO A 8 -4.88 24.80 26.06
C PRO A 8 -4.70 23.36 26.56
N ALA A 9 -4.43 23.18 27.84
CA ALA A 9 -4.20 21.84 28.43
C ALA A 9 -5.36 20.86 28.22
N THR A 10 -6.56 21.35 27.90
CA THR A 10 -7.77 20.57 27.61
C THR A 10 -7.97 20.26 26.14
N GLU A 11 -7.20 20.87 25.23
CA GLU A 11 -7.23 20.60 23.79
C GLU A 11 -6.89 19.13 23.54
N ARG A 12 -7.65 18.48 22.67
CA ARG A 12 -7.52 17.02 22.48
C ARG A 12 -6.74 16.72 21.23
N HIS A 13 -5.79 15.80 21.36
CA HIS A 13 -4.98 15.31 20.27
C HIS A 13 -4.98 13.79 20.24
N GLN A 14 -4.65 13.24 19.07
CA GLN A 14 -4.41 11.83 18.84
C GLN A 14 -2.90 11.62 18.70
N VAL A 15 -2.43 10.53 19.27
CA VAL A 15 -1.04 10.09 19.12
C VAL A 15 -0.99 8.61 18.77
N VAL A 16 0.07 8.21 18.09
CA VAL A 16 0.40 6.81 17.84
C VAL A 16 1.80 6.55 18.38
N VAL A 17 1.95 5.53 19.21
CA VAL A 17 3.25 5.06 19.69
C VAL A 17 3.67 3.90 18.79
N GLY A 18 4.79 4.05 18.07
CA GLY A 18 5.42 3.01 17.29
C GLY A 18 6.29 2.12 18.17
N LEU A 19 6.25 0.80 17.96
CA LEU A 19 6.99 -0.18 18.74
C LEU A 19 8.04 -0.88 17.90
N GLU A 20 9.20 -1.14 18.52
CA GLU A 20 10.37 -1.80 17.92
C GLU A 20 10.12 -3.28 17.65
N LEU A 21 10.63 -3.74 16.51
CA LEU A 21 10.69 -5.17 16.19
C LEU A 21 11.69 -5.88 17.09
N ARG A 22 11.33 -7.07 17.54
CA ARG A 22 12.31 -8.02 18.08
C ARG A 22 13.11 -8.61 16.92
N ASN A 23 14.39 -8.87 17.13
CA ASN A 23 15.22 -9.60 16.16
C ASN A 23 15.24 -8.95 14.73
N ARG A 24 15.32 -7.63 14.62
CA ARG A 24 15.34 -6.91 13.34
C ARG A 24 16.32 -7.52 12.34
N ALA A 25 17.55 -7.84 12.76
CA ALA A 25 18.56 -8.45 11.88
C ALA A 25 18.16 -9.83 11.33
N ALA A 26 17.39 -10.61 12.09
CA ALA A 26 16.86 -11.88 11.61
C ALA A 26 15.71 -11.69 10.61
N LEU A 27 14.89 -10.65 10.78
CA LEU A 27 13.88 -10.26 9.78
C LEU A 27 14.55 -9.79 8.48
N ASP A 28 15.57 -8.94 8.56
CA ASP A 28 16.30 -8.47 7.39
C ASP A 28 16.91 -9.65 6.60
N SER A 29 17.49 -10.62 7.32
CA SER A 29 17.99 -11.86 6.69
C SER A 29 16.88 -12.70 6.08
N PHE A 30 15.71 -12.80 6.73
CA PHE A 30 14.56 -13.50 6.19
C PHE A 30 14.03 -12.82 4.91
N LEU A 31 13.95 -11.48 4.91
CA LEU A 31 13.51 -10.72 3.74
C LEU A 31 14.45 -10.89 2.54
N ILE A 32 15.75 -11.02 2.77
CA ILE A 32 16.70 -11.37 1.71
C ILE A 32 16.41 -12.77 1.18
N ASP A 33 16.33 -13.76 2.07
CA ASP A 33 16.12 -15.16 1.71
C ASP A 33 14.81 -15.39 0.95
N VAL A 34 13.70 -14.73 1.34
CA VAL A 34 12.38 -14.94 0.74
C VAL A 34 12.27 -14.32 -0.66
N HIS A 35 13.14 -13.37 -0.99
CA HIS A 35 13.20 -12.73 -2.31
C HIS A 35 14.36 -13.23 -3.19
N ASP A 36 15.22 -14.13 -2.70
CA ASP A 36 16.29 -14.72 -3.50
C ASP A 36 15.79 -15.98 -4.23
N PRO A 37 15.73 -15.97 -5.59
CA PRO A 37 15.31 -17.14 -6.36
C PRO A 37 16.18 -18.40 -6.12
N ALA A 38 17.40 -18.25 -5.61
CA ALA A 38 18.27 -19.37 -5.27
C ALA A 38 18.00 -19.94 -3.86
N SER A 39 17.24 -19.23 -3.04
CA SER A 39 16.94 -19.63 -1.66
C SER A 39 15.86 -20.73 -1.62
N PRO A 40 15.97 -21.72 -0.73
CA PRO A 40 14.87 -22.67 -0.46
C PRO A 40 13.65 -22.01 0.17
N ARG A 41 13.77 -20.76 0.60
CA ARG A 41 12.66 -19.93 1.14
C ARG A 41 12.00 -19.05 0.11
N TYR A 42 12.44 -19.06 -1.15
CA TYR A 42 11.89 -18.20 -2.19
C TYR A 42 10.37 -18.24 -2.22
N HIS A 43 9.74 -17.08 -2.11
CA HIS A 43 8.28 -16.84 -2.02
C HIS A 43 7.56 -17.69 -0.95
N ARG A 44 8.25 -18.05 0.14
CA ARG A 44 7.63 -18.66 1.32
C ARG A 44 7.40 -17.60 2.39
N PHE A 45 6.44 -16.75 2.14
CA PHE A 45 6.05 -15.68 3.05
C PHE A 45 5.46 -16.24 4.34
N LEU A 46 5.51 -15.41 5.38
CA LEU A 46 4.97 -15.76 6.70
C LEU A 46 3.47 -15.46 6.74
N SER A 47 2.74 -16.24 7.51
CA SER A 47 1.47 -15.77 8.04
C SER A 47 1.69 -14.64 9.07
N GLN A 48 0.65 -13.84 9.33
CA GLN A 48 0.74 -12.79 10.34
C GLN A 48 1.06 -13.36 11.74
N ASP A 49 0.56 -14.56 12.06
CA ASP A 49 0.84 -15.21 13.34
C ASP A 49 2.30 -15.66 13.46
N GLU A 50 2.90 -16.18 12.37
CA GLU A 50 4.32 -16.52 12.34
C GLU A 50 5.18 -15.26 12.47
N PHE A 51 4.86 -14.18 11.75
CA PHE A 51 5.54 -12.90 11.91
C PHE A 51 5.45 -12.41 13.36
N ASN A 52 4.25 -12.45 13.96
CA ASN A 52 4.01 -12.02 15.33
C ASN A 52 4.83 -12.83 16.35
N GLY A 53 4.94 -14.14 16.13
CA GLY A 53 5.74 -15.04 16.98
C GLY A 53 7.24 -14.76 16.92
N LEU A 54 7.75 -14.42 15.74
CA LEU A 54 9.19 -14.29 15.48
C LEU A 54 9.72 -12.86 15.70
N TYR A 55 8.98 -11.85 15.27
CA TYR A 55 9.50 -10.49 15.08
C TYR A 55 8.73 -9.38 15.78
N ALA A 56 7.42 -9.50 15.94
CA ALA A 56 6.62 -8.46 16.58
C ALA A 56 6.97 -8.27 18.08
N PRO A 57 6.74 -7.09 18.66
CA PRO A 57 6.81 -6.88 20.11
C PRO A 57 6.04 -7.95 20.88
N THR A 58 6.45 -8.29 22.08
CA THR A 58 5.67 -9.24 22.91
C THR A 58 4.37 -8.59 23.38
N GLU A 59 3.42 -9.41 23.80
CA GLU A 59 2.19 -8.89 24.46
C GLU A 59 2.53 -8.13 25.75
N THR A 60 3.62 -8.51 26.41
CA THR A 60 4.12 -7.83 27.63
C THR A 60 4.63 -6.43 27.29
N ASP A 61 5.38 -6.29 26.20
CA ASP A 61 5.93 -5.01 25.73
C ASP A 61 4.78 -4.05 25.36
N GLU A 62 3.84 -4.52 24.52
CA GLU A 62 2.67 -3.73 24.14
C GLU A 62 1.83 -3.35 25.39
N GLN A 63 1.61 -4.28 26.32
CA GLN A 63 0.84 -4.01 27.54
C GLN A 63 1.55 -3.02 28.45
N ALA A 64 2.87 -3.00 28.49
CA ALA A 64 3.63 -1.99 29.24
C ALA A 64 3.40 -0.59 28.67
N VAL A 65 3.42 -0.45 27.31
CA VAL A 65 3.08 0.81 26.63
C VAL A 65 1.64 1.21 26.93
N VAL A 66 0.66 0.31 26.80
CA VAL A 66 -0.76 0.56 27.11
C VAL A 66 -0.93 1.02 28.55
N SER A 67 -0.23 0.39 29.50
CA SER A 67 -0.29 0.75 30.93
C SER A 67 0.29 2.14 31.18
N HIS A 68 1.42 2.47 30.54
CA HIS A 68 2.03 3.80 30.64
C HIS A 68 1.08 4.90 30.12
N LEU A 69 0.49 4.70 28.93
CA LEU A 69 -0.46 5.65 28.34
C LEU A 69 -1.68 5.88 29.23
N THR A 70 -2.29 4.80 29.74
CA THR A 70 -3.52 4.88 30.53
C THR A 70 -3.28 5.45 31.93
N ALA A 71 -2.17 5.13 32.58
CA ALA A 71 -1.78 5.68 33.87
C ALA A 71 -1.60 7.21 33.83
N ASN A 72 -1.21 7.77 32.68
CA ASN A 72 -1.03 9.20 32.47
C ASN A 72 -2.27 9.92 31.93
N GLY A 73 -3.40 9.19 31.77
CA GLY A 73 -4.70 9.75 31.41
C GLY A 73 -4.99 9.78 29.90
N LEU A 74 -4.23 9.07 29.10
CA LEU A 74 -4.57 8.82 27.70
C LEU A 74 -5.53 7.64 27.57
N ARG A 75 -6.44 7.70 26.62
CA ARG A 75 -7.35 6.61 26.28
C ARG A 75 -6.83 5.91 25.03
N VAL A 76 -6.42 4.66 25.16
CA VAL A 76 -6.06 3.82 24.03
C VAL A 76 -7.26 3.64 23.11
N THR A 77 -7.10 3.90 21.83
CA THR A 77 -8.15 3.86 20.80
C THR A 77 -7.97 2.68 19.86
N THR A 78 -6.72 2.31 19.57
CA THR A 78 -6.39 1.29 18.58
C THR A 78 -5.23 0.43 19.06
N ARG A 79 -5.36 -0.88 18.90
CA ARG A 79 -4.31 -1.88 19.04
C ARG A 79 -4.37 -2.78 17.83
N PHE A 80 -3.24 -3.28 17.38
CA PHE A 80 -3.14 -4.10 16.19
C PHE A 80 -2.63 -5.51 16.52
N PRO A 81 -3.05 -6.55 15.77
CA PRO A 81 -2.57 -7.91 16.00
C PRO A 81 -1.04 -8.05 15.94
N ASN A 82 -0.36 -7.27 15.11
CA ASN A 82 1.10 -7.26 15.00
C ASN A 82 1.82 -6.43 16.08
N ARG A 83 1.09 -5.72 16.91
CA ARG A 83 1.62 -4.91 18.03
C ARG A 83 2.67 -3.85 17.66
N LEU A 84 2.74 -3.46 16.37
CA LEU A 84 3.73 -2.47 15.90
C LEU A 84 3.34 -1.03 16.20
N ALA A 85 2.07 -0.79 16.54
CA ALA A 85 1.58 0.55 16.86
C ALA A 85 0.44 0.51 17.88
N VAL A 86 0.41 1.50 18.78
CA VAL A 86 -0.68 1.72 19.73
C VAL A 86 -1.22 3.13 19.56
N GLY A 87 -2.48 3.25 19.11
CA GLY A 87 -3.17 4.53 18.99
C GLY A 87 -3.81 4.95 20.31
N ALA A 88 -3.67 6.22 20.67
CA ALA A 88 -4.30 6.79 21.86
C ALA A 88 -4.77 8.23 21.63
N THR A 89 -5.71 8.70 22.45
CA THR A 89 -6.20 10.08 22.44
C THR A 89 -6.28 10.64 23.85
N GLY A 90 -5.96 11.91 23.98
CA GLY A 90 -6.05 12.59 25.28
C GLY A 90 -5.97 14.11 25.17
N SER A 91 -6.02 14.78 26.31
CA SER A 91 -5.78 16.21 26.37
C SER A 91 -4.29 16.52 26.22
N ALA A 92 -3.95 17.73 25.72
CA ALA A 92 -2.57 18.20 25.63
C ALA A 92 -1.83 18.04 26.96
N GLY A 93 -2.46 18.39 28.08
CA GLY A 93 -1.85 18.21 29.40
C GLY A 93 -1.64 16.74 29.81
N ALA A 94 -2.41 15.77 29.26
CA ALA A 94 -2.14 14.36 29.46
C ALA A 94 -0.94 13.91 28.58
N ILE A 95 -0.88 14.35 27.34
CA ILE A 95 0.23 14.09 26.41
C ILE A 95 1.56 14.61 26.98
N GLU A 96 1.54 15.85 27.47
CA GLU A 96 2.71 16.48 28.09
C GLU A 96 3.25 15.65 29.29
N ARG A 97 2.36 15.15 30.14
CA ARG A 97 2.78 14.29 31.27
C ARG A 97 3.26 12.92 30.84
N THR A 98 2.64 12.37 29.78
CA THR A 98 2.96 11.03 29.29
C THR A 98 4.35 10.97 28.67
N PHE A 99 4.70 12.01 27.89
CA PHE A 99 5.90 12.00 27.05
C PHE A 99 6.96 13.03 27.50
N GLY A 100 6.71 13.78 28.58
CA GLY A 100 7.67 14.76 29.09
C GLY A 100 7.89 15.97 28.18
N VAL A 101 6.92 16.30 27.34
CA VAL A 101 7.01 17.38 26.33
C VAL A 101 6.18 18.60 26.71
N GLN A 102 6.37 19.70 26.00
CA GLN A 102 5.52 20.89 26.07
C GLN A 102 4.86 21.14 24.72
N MET A 103 3.52 21.12 24.70
CA MET A 103 2.72 21.34 23.50
C MET A 103 2.45 22.83 23.30
N HIS A 104 2.93 23.39 22.20
CA HIS A 104 2.77 24.79 21.83
C HIS A 104 1.92 24.97 20.58
N ALA A 105 1.12 26.03 20.55
CA ALA A 105 0.59 26.56 19.32
C ALA A 105 1.72 27.29 18.60
N VAL A 106 1.84 27.05 17.30
CA VAL A 106 2.88 27.67 16.47
C VAL A 106 2.28 28.24 15.20
N SER A 107 2.86 29.31 14.67
CA SER A 107 2.56 29.78 13.31
C SER A 107 3.60 29.23 12.36
N PHE A 108 3.12 28.45 11.37
CA PHE A 108 3.94 27.89 10.31
C PHE A 108 3.24 28.15 8.97
N ASN A 109 3.97 28.72 8.00
CA ASN A 109 3.41 29.11 6.69
C ASN A 109 2.14 29.99 6.79
N GLY A 110 2.04 30.83 7.83
CA GLY A 110 0.91 31.73 8.05
C GLY A 110 -0.35 31.06 8.63
N GLN A 111 -0.29 29.78 8.94
CA GLN A 111 -1.37 29.03 9.59
C GLN A 111 -1.01 28.67 11.04
N ARG A 112 -2.04 28.47 11.87
CA ARG A 112 -1.87 27.99 13.24
C ARG A 112 -1.80 26.47 13.24
N HIS A 113 -0.74 25.97 13.81
CA HIS A 113 -0.47 24.55 14.06
C HIS A 113 -0.20 24.31 15.54
N TYR A 114 0.04 23.06 15.90
CA TYR A 114 0.63 22.71 17.18
C TYR A 114 1.90 21.90 16.98
N ALA A 115 2.80 21.96 17.96
CA ALA A 115 4.01 21.14 17.98
C ALA A 115 4.50 20.97 19.43
N ALA A 116 5.02 19.80 19.73
CA ALA A 116 5.90 19.63 20.88
C ALA A 116 7.25 20.30 20.57
N LEU A 117 7.76 21.09 21.51
CA LEU A 117 9.04 21.78 21.36
C LEU A 117 10.21 20.97 21.96
N ASP A 118 9.91 19.93 22.72
CA ASP A 118 10.86 19.04 23.38
C ASP A 118 10.79 17.66 22.76
N GLU A 119 11.90 16.92 22.78
CA GLU A 119 11.94 15.51 22.40
C GLU A 119 11.15 14.67 23.42
N PRO A 120 10.33 13.71 22.96
CA PRO A 120 9.58 12.84 23.85
C PRO A 120 10.50 11.93 24.66
N SER A 121 10.17 11.73 25.93
CA SER A 121 10.91 10.85 26.84
C SER A 121 10.02 9.71 27.34
N PHE A 122 10.65 8.58 27.62
CA PHE A 122 9.99 7.36 28.09
C PHE A 122 10.66 6.85 29.36
N PRO A 123 9.92 6.13 30.23
CA PRO A 123 10.53 5.34 31.30
C PRO A 123 11.58 4.37 30.76
N ALA A 124 12.61 4.08 31.55
CA ALA A 124 13.75 3.24 31.13
C ALA A 124 13.33 1.87 30.58
N GLU A 125 12.27 1.29 31.14
CA GLU A 125 11.71 0.01 30.71
C GLU A 125 11.02 0.03 29.34
N LEU A 126 10.72 1.21 28.78
CA LEU A 126 10.12 1.37 27.46
C LEU A 126 11.10 1.85 26.39
N THR A 127 12.32 2.23 26.76
CA THR A 127 13.29 2.83 25.85
C THR A 127 13.69 1.88 24.70
N ASP A 128 13.80 0.59 24.98
CA ASP A 128 14.15 -0.44 23.99
C ASP A 128 12.90 -1.03 23.29
N VAL A 129 11.70 -0.56 23.65
CA VAL A 129 10.42 -1.07 23.12
C VAL A 129 9.78 -0.08 22.13
N VAL A 130 10.05 1.22 22.30
CA VAL A 130 9.35 2.29 21.60
C VAL A 130 10.27 2.95 20.56
N ILE A 131 9.83 3.00 19.31
CA ILE A 131 10.49 3.78 18.24
C ILE A 131 10.28 5.28 18.51
N GLY A 132 9.06 5.68 18.85
CA GLY A 132 8.70 7.06 19.14
C GLY A 132 7.21 7.31 19.11
N VAL A 133 6.83 8.60 19.07
CA VAL A 133 5.45 9.06 19.10
C VAL A 133 5.15 9.89 17.87
N ILE A 134 4.07 9.57 17.19
CA ILE A 134 3.52 10.27 16.04
C ILE A 134 2.32 11.10 16.49
N GLY A 135 2.16 12.32 15.94
CA GLY A 135 1.05 13.21 16.29
C GLY A 135 1.36 14.18 17.43
N LEU A 136 2.64 14.37 17.77
CA LEU A 136 3.09 15.45 18.64
C LEU A 136 3.17 16.81 17.92
N ASP A 137 2.98 16.82 16.61
CA ASP A 137 2.81 18.00 15.77
C ASP A 137 1.85 17.72 14.60
N ASP A 138 1.36 18.79 13.96
CA ASP A 138 0.58 18.79 12.73
C ASP A 138 1.21 19.70 11.65
N LEU A 139 2.54 19.84 11.66
CA LEU A 139 3.29 20.71 10.75
C LEU A 139 3.33 20.16 9.32
N ALA A 140 3.27 18.84 9.18
CA ALA A 140 3.26 18.14 7.91
C ALA A 140 2.04 17.20 7.83
N GLU A 141 1.36 17.23 6.69
CA GLU A 141 0.28 16.31 6.34
C GLU A 141 0.65 15.53 5.09
N ARG A 142 0.07 14.34 4.94
CA ARG A 142 0.13 13.59 3.69
C ARG A 142 -0.67 14.32 2.62
N ARG A 143 -0.13 14.41 1.42
CA ARG A 143 -0.72 15.08 0.28
C ARG A 143 -0.73 14.18 -0.93
N PRO A 144 -1.75 14.30 -1.80
CA PRO A 144 -1.73 13.65 -3.11
C PRO A 144 -0.54 14.13 -3.92
N GLN A 145 0.12 13.23 -4.61
CA GLN A 145 1.15 13.53 -5.61
C GLN A 145 0.48 13.61 -6.99
N LEU A 146 -0.49 14.53 -7.10
CA LEU A 146 -1.34 14.74 -8.26
C LEU A 146 -1.26 16.18 -8.73
N ARG A 147 -1.18 16.33 -10.04
CA ARG A 147 -1.34 17.61 -10.73
C ARG A 147 -2.55 17.56 -11.66
N THR A 148 -3.38 18.59 -11.63
CA THR A 148 -4.53 18.72 -12.52
C THR A 148 -4.33 19.88 -13.49
N ALA A 149 -4.62 19.63 -14.77
CA ALA A 149 -4.78 20.68 -15.77
C ALA A 149 -6.17 21.35 -15.68
N GLY A 150 -7.04 20.83 -14.80
CA GLY A 150 -8.40 21.32 -14.59
C GLY A 150 -9.48 20.50 -15.32
N PRO A 151 -10.75 20.91 -15.18
CA PRO A 151 -11.86 20.23 -15.86
C PRO A 151 -11.69 20.30 -17.38
N VAL A 152 -11.95 19.18 -18.04
CA VAL A 152 -11.89 19.05 -19.50
C VAL A 152 -13.24 18.59 -20.05
N PRO A 153 -13.55 18.86 -21.35
CA PRO A 153 -14.66 18.20 -22.00
C PRO A 153 -14.47 16.68 -21.93
N GLY A 154 -15.52 15.95 -21.57
CA GLY A 154 -15.47 14.51 -21.52
C GLY A 154 -15.06 13.92 -22.87
N PRO A 155 -14.40 12.74 -22.86
CA PRO A 155 -13.97 12.08 -24.06
C PRO A 155 -15.16 11.82 -24.99
N ARG A 156 -15.03 12.21 -26.24
CA ARG A 156 -16.06 11.99 -27.26
C ARG A 156 -15.52 11.07 -28.33
N ALA A 157 -16.30 10.09 -28.69
CA ALA A 157 -16.01 9.21 -29.84
C ALA A 157 -15.96 9.98 -31.19
N SER A 158 -16.34 11.25 -31.23
CA SER A 158 -16.28 12.13 -32.41
C SER A 158 -15.67 13.48 -32.04
N LEU A 159 -14.40 13.60 -32.17
CA LEU A 159 -13.61 14.68 -32.78
C LEU A 159 -14.09 16.14 -32.59
N GLY A 160 -13.51 16.79 -31.62
CA GLY A 160 -13.31 18.23 -31.64
C GLY A 160 -11.87 18.49 -31.19
N SER A 161 -11.39 19.67 -31.41
CA SER A 161 -10.01 20.14 -31.26
C SER A 161 -9.35 20.01 -29.88
N ASN A 162 -9.89 19.19 -28.98
CA ASN A 162 -9.43 19.01 -27.61
C ASN A 162 -9.27 17.54 -27.19
N CYS A 163 -9.08 16.61 -28.14
CA CYS A 163 -8.61 15.29 -27.76
C CYS A 163 -7.12 15.39 -27.50
N CYS A 164 -6.65 14.88 -26.45
CA CYS A 164 -5.21 14.62 -26.29
C CYS A 164 -4.84 14.35 -24.84
N HIS A 165 -5.71 13.62 -24.14
CA HIS A 165 -5.39 13.02 -22.86
C HIS A 165 -5.41 11.50 -23.03
N LEU A 166 -4.60 10.83 -22.23
CA LEU A 166 -4.46 9.38 -22.28
C LEU A 166 -5.63 8.70 -21.56
N SER A 167 -6.11 7.63 -22.15
CA SER A 167 -7.05 6.69 -21.53
C SER A 167 -6.31 5.44 -21.06
N PRO A 168 -6.94 4.57 -20.25
CA PRO A 168 -6.36 3.28 -19.90
C PRO A 168 -6.00 2.43 -21.15
N ASN A 169 -6.81 2.52 -22.21
CA ASN A 169 -6.54 1.82 -23.47
C ASN A 169 -5.31 2.37 -24.20
N ASP A 170 -5.08 3.68 -24.13
CA ASP A 170 -3.88 4.30 -24.73
C ASP A 170 -2.61 3.87 -23.99
N LEU A 171 -2.67 3.81 -22.65
CA LEU A 171 -1.56 3.38 -21.82
C LEU A 171 -1.27 1.88 -21.97
N ALA A 172 -2.31 1.05 -22.07
CA ALA A 172 -2.17 -0.36 -22.40
C ALA A 172 -1.53 -0.57 -23.78
N ALA A 173 -1.86 0.26 -24.77
CA ALA A 173 -1.21 0.22 -26.08
C ALA A 173 0.24 0.72 -26.01
N PHE A 174 0.50 1.73 -25.19
CA PHE A 174 1.82 2.36 -25.05
C PHE A 174 2.82 1.44 -24.33
N TYR A 175 2.47 0.92 -23.14
CA TYR A 175 3.38 0.08 -22.34
C TYR A 175 3.33 -1.42 -22.68
N GLY A 176 2.48 -1.81 -23.62
CA GLY A 176 2.23 -3.23 -23.96
C GLY A 176 1.21 -3.85 -22.99
N GLY A 177 0.23 -4.55 -23.57
CA GLY A 177 -0.82 -5.19 -22.78
C GLY A 177 -0.30 -6.38 -21.96
N THR A 178 -1.01 -6.69 -20.91
CA THR A 178 -0.69 -7.79 -19.99
C THR A 178 -1.34 -9.13 -20.38
N THR A 179 -2.08 -9.17 -21.52
CA THR A 179 -2.78 -10.37 -21.99
C THR A 179 -1.87 -11.62 -22.01
N PRO A 180 -2.32 -12.78 -21.47
CA PRO A 180 -3.70 -13.06 -21.04
C PRO A 180 -4.00 -12.74 -19.55
N TYR A 181 -3.10 -12.10 -18.84
CA TYR A 181 -3.23 -11.81 -17.42
C TYR A 181 -3.92 -10.45 -17.22
N ASP A 182 -4.96 -10.44 -16.40
CA ASP A 182 -5.79 -9.27 -16.12
C ASP A 182 -5.93 -8.97 -14.61
N GLY A 183 -5.18 -9.67 -13.77
CA GLY A 183 -5.25 -9.56 -12.31
C GLY A 183 -6.37 -10.38 -11.68
N THR A 184 -7.08 -11.23 -12.45
CA THR A 184 -8.15 -12.10 -11.90
C THR A 184 -7.59 -12.97 -10.77
N GLY A 185 -8.26 -12.91 -9.61
CA GLY A 185 -7.88 -13.61 -8.38
C GLY A 185 -7.04 -12.77 -7.42
N GLU A 186 -6.53 -11.63 -7.88
CA GLU A 186 -5.73 -10.71 -7.07
C GLU A 186 -6.58 -9.56 -6.51
N THR A 187 -6.01 -8.88 -5.51
CA THR A 187 -6.58 -7.67 -4.92
C THR A 187 -5.53 -6.57 -4.89
N ILE A 188 -5.88 -5.41 -5.44
CA ILE A 188 -5.09 -4.19 -5.32
C ILE A 188 -5.71 -3.34 -4.21
N VAL A 189 -4.89 -2.92 -3.27
CA VAL A 189 -5.28 -2.05 -2.16
C VAL A 189 -4.75 -0.64 -2.41
N ILE A 190 -5.66 0.33 -2.41
CA ILE A 190 -5.31 1.75 -2.43
C ILE A 190 -5.22 2.24 -0.99
N ALA A 191 -4.06 2.73 -0.60
CA ALA A 191 -3.80 3.28 0.73
C ALA A 191 -3.83 4.81 0.67
N GLY A 192 -4.98 5.42 0.97
CA GLY A 192 -5.17 6.85 0.80
C GLY A 192 -6.16 7.48 1.76
N ALA A 193 -6.74 8.59 1.36
CA ALA A 193 -7.81 9.26 2.07
C ALA A 193 -8.88 9.72 1.08
N PHE A 194 -10.09 9.86 1.57
CA PHE A 194 -11.31 10.20 0.84
C PHE A 194 -11.92 9.03 0.06
N ALA A 195 -13.21 9.16 -0.22
CA ALA A 195 -13.99 8.14 -0.90
C ALA A 195 -14.18 8.50 -2.38
N TRP A 196 -14.22 7.49 -3.23
CA TRP A 196 -14.72 7.63 -4.62
C TRP A 196 -16.25 7.58 -4.67
N LEU A 197 -16.81 7.86 -5.85
CA LEU A 197 -18.23 7.64 -6.17
C LEU A 197 -18.36 6.42 -7.10
N ASP A 198 -19.13 5.42 -6.69
CA ASP A 198 -19.33 4.19 -7.50
C ASP A 198 -19.92 4.47 -8.89
N GLY A 199 -20.75 5.53 -9.00
CA GLY A 199 -21.31 5.98 -10.27
C GLY A 199 -20.26 6.50 -11.25
N ASP A 200 -19.19 7.11 -10.76
CA ASP A 200 -18.09 7.61 -11.59
C ASP A 200 -17.28 6.43 -12.14
N ASN A 201 -16.89 5.47 -11.30
CA ASN A 201 -16.22 4.24 -11.76
C ASN A 201 -17.05 3.50 -12.82
N THR A 202 -18.36 3.37 -12.61
CA THR A 202 -19.26 2.75 -13.58
C THR A 202 -19.26 3.50 -14.91
N THR A 203 -19.31 4.82 -14.87
CA THR A 203 -19.32 5.69 -16.06
C THR A 203 -17.96 5.66 -16.78
N PHE A 204 -16.87 5.71 -16.03
CA PHE A 204 -15.51 5.61 -16.56
C PHE A 204 -15.29 4.28 -17.29
N ASN A 205 -15.64 3.17 -16.65
CA ASN A 205 -15.49 1.84 -17.22
C ASN A 205 -16.30 1.67 -18.50
N ASN A 206 -17.56 2.15 -18.50
CA ASN A 206 -18.40 2.14 -19.71
C ASN A 206 -17.82 2.99 -20.84
N GLN A 207 -17.20 4.14 -20.52
CA GLN A 207 -16.58 5.02 -21.52
C GLN A 207 -15.45 4.34 -22.27
N TRP A 208 -14.61 3.56 -21.57
CA TRP A 208 -13.42 2.93 -22.14
C TRP A 208 -13.61 1.46 -22.51
N GLY A 209 -14.82 0.91 -22.30
CA GLY A 209 -15.11 -0.51 -22.58
C GLY A 209 -14.44 -1.47 -21.60
N LEU A 210 -14.07 -0.99 -20.42
CA LEU A 210 -13.55 -1.82 -19.34
C LEU A 210 -14.69 -2.63 -18.68
N PRO A 211 -14.41 -3.81 -18.13
CA PRO A 211 -15.36 -4.49 -17.27
C PRO A 211 -15.68 -3.60 -16.04
N GLN A 212 -16.82 -3.85 -15.40
CA GLN A 212 -17.10 -3.19 -14.12
C GLN A 212 -16.17 -3.74 -13.02
N LEU A 213 -15.96 -2.94 -11.96
CA LEU A 213 -15.17 -3.39 -10.82
C LEU A 213 -15.63 -4.77 -10.34
N PRO A 214 -14.72 -5.74 -10.14
CA PRO A 214 -15.08 -7.09 -9.69
C PRO A 214 -15.84 -7.08 -8.37
N ALA A 215 -16.66 -8.11 -8.17
CA ALA A 215 -17.33 -8.33 -6.89
C ALA A 215 -16.31 -8.47 -5.76
N GLY A 216 -16.52 -7.73 -4.67
CA GLY A 216 -15.56 -7.60 -3.56
C GLY A 216 -14.82 -6.27 -3.55
N SER A 217 -14.81 -5.52 -4.66
CA SER A 217 -14.28 -4.15 -4.68
C SER A 217 -15.10 -3.24 -3.76
N GLY A 218 -14.43 -2.30 -3.10
CA GLY A 218 -15.11 -1.43 -2.14
C GLY A 218 -14.18 -0.51 -1.35
N GLN A 219 -14.72 0.07 -0.30
CA GLN A 219 -14.06 1.11 0.47
C GLN A 219 -14.12 0.81 1.97
N VAL A 220 -12.98 0.90 2.63
CA VAL A 220 -12.79 0.60 4.06
C VAL A 220 -12.32 1.85 4.79
N CYS A 221 -13.13 2.36 5.70
CA CYS A 221 -12.72 3.45 6.58
C CYS A 221 -11.95 2.89 7.77
N THR A 222 -10.72 3.31 7.98
CA THR A 222 -9.91 2.87 9.13
C THR A 222 -10.12 3.74 10.38
N GLY A 223 -10.82 4.86 10.23
CA GLY A 223 -11.18 5.76 11.32
C GLY A 223 -12.53 5.46 11.95
N ALA A 224 -12.93 6.31 12.90
CA ALA A 224 -14.27 6.28 13.46
C ALA A 224 -15.32 6.62 12.39
N SER A 225 -16.54 6.13 12.59
CA SER A 225 -17.67 6.46 11.70
C SER A 225 -17.82 7.98 11.55
N GLY A 226 -17.79 8.45 10.30
CA GLY A 226 -17.93 9.86 9.98
C GLY A 226 -16.63 10.66 9.93
N SER A 227 -15.46 10.03 10.06
CA SER A 227 -14.15 10.65 9.83
C SER A 227 -14.10 11.38 8.49
N LEU A 228 -13.43 12.54 8.45
CA LEU A 228 -13.41 13.40 7.24
C LEU A 228 -12.69 12.73 6.07
N GLY A 229 -11.58 12.03 6.36
CA GLY A 229 -10.82 11.29 5.36
C GLY A 229 -11.54 10.05 4.80
N CYS A 230 -12.68 9.67 5.37
CA CYS A 230 -13.49 8.56 4.88
C CYS A 230 -14.73 9.01 4.09
N LYS A 231 -14.76 10.26 3.63
CA LYS A 231 -15.90 10.82 2.89
C LYS A 231 -15.49 11.29 1.52
N PHE A 232 -16.44 11.26 0.60
CA PHE A 232 -16.27 11.95 -0.67
C PHE A 232 -16.06 13.46 -0.45
N SER A 233 -15.12 14.02 -1.18
CA SER A 233 -14.81 15.45 -1.17
C SER A 233 -14.56 15.91 -2.61
N SER A 234 -15.43 16.73 -3.16
CA SER A 234 -15.34 17.26 -4.53
C SER A 234 -14.04 18.01 -4.89
N LYS A 235 -13.10 18.10 -3.99
CA LYS A 235 -11.79 18.73 -4.22
C LYS A 235 -10.61 17.82 -3.92
N LYS A 236 -10.83 16.69 -3.24
CA LYS A 236 -9.77 15.81 -2.74
C LYS A 236 -9.94 14.36 -3.18
N SER A 237 -11.14 13.96 -3.62
CA SER A 237 -11.42 12.60 -4.06
C SER A 237 -10.89 12.29 -5.46
N ILE A 238 -10.46 13.30 -6.21
CA ILE A 238 -9.88 13.12 -7.54
C ILE A 238 -8.64 12.21 -7.52
N GLU A 239 -7.87 12.23 -6.43
CA GLU A 239 -6.74 11.32 -6.24
C GLU A 239 -7.21 9.86 -6.20
N ILE A 240 -8.21 9.58 -5.38
CA ILE A 240 -8.73 8.22 -5.22
C ILE A 240 -9.48 7.74 -6.47
N ALA A 241 -10.10 8.67 -7.22
CA ALA A 241 -10.68 8.34 -8.52
C ALA A 241 -9.59 7.91 -9.51
N LEU A 242 -8.48 8.67 -9.60
CA LEU A 242 -7.31 8.32 -10.41
C LEU A 242 -6.75 6.95 -10.01
N ASP A 243 -6.46 6.74 -8.72
CA ASP A 243 -5.90 5.48 -8.21
C ASP A 243 -6.78 4.28 -8.58
N ALA A 244 -8.10 4.39 -8.40
CA ALA A 244 -9.05 3.31 -8.69
C ALA A 244 -9.19 3.05 -10.19
N GLU A 245 -9.33 4.11 -10.99
CA GLU A 245 -9.56 4.02 -12.43
C GLU A 245 -8.35 3.44 -13.17
N TYR A 246 -7.14 3.80 -12.78
CA TYR A 246 -5.90 3.36 -13.45
C TYR A 246 -5.33 2.05 -12.89
N SER A 247 -5.54 1.74 -11.60
CA SER A 247 -5.31 0.37 -11.10
C SER A 247 -6.22 -0.62 -11.84
N HIS A 248 -7.53 -0.31 -11.94
CA HIS A 248 -8.50 -1.14 -12.64
C HIS A 248 -8.25 -1.17 -14.16
N GLY A 249 -7.89 -0.04 -14.76
CA GLY A 249 -7.55 0.04 -16.18
C GLY A 249 -6.37 -0.85 -16.58
N THR A 250 -5.41 -1.05 -15.67
CA THR A 250 -4.22 -1.89 -15.89
C THR A 250 -4.49 -3.36 -15.53
N ALA A 251 -5.26 -3.63 -14.49
CA ALA A 251 -5.60 -4.97 -14.02
C ALA A 251 -7.12 -5.13 -13.83
N PRO A 252 -7.90 -5.21 -14.93
CA PRO A 252 -9.35 -5.12 -14.86
C PRO A 252 -10.06 -6.29 -14.20
N GLY A 253 -9.37 -7.40 -13.97
CA GLY A 253 -9.85 -8.55 -13.22
C GLY A 253 -9.55 -8.52 -11.72
N ALA A 254 -8.69 -7.59 -11.27
CA ALA A 254 -8.34 -7.47 -9.86
C ALA A 254 -9.43 -6.77 -9.05
N VAL A 255 -9.68 -7.25 -7.83
CA VAL A 255 -10.51 -6.55 -6.84
C VAL A 255 -9.80 -5.27 -6.42
N ILE A 256 -10.51 -4.15 -6.33
CA ILE A 256 -9.97 -2.85 -5.90
C ILE A 256 -10.54 -2.49 -4.53
N LEU A 257 -9.67 -2.32 -3.54
CA LEU A 257 -10.04 -1.92 -2.18
C LEU A 257 -9.40 -0.58 -1.82
N ASN A 258 -10.22 0.43 -1.51
CA ASN A 258 -9.75 1.72 -1.00
C ASN A 258 -9.76 1.72 0.53
N TYR A 259 -8.59 1.67 1.15
CA TYR A 259 -8.41 1.87 2.59
C TYR A 259 -8.19 3.34 2.88
N MET A 260 -9.15 3.94 3.57
CA MET A 260 -9.16 5.38 3.84
C MET A 260 -8.67 5.70 5.25
N ALA A 261 -7.61 6.50 5.36
CA ALA A 261 -7.20 7.10 6.63
C ALA A 261 -8.30 8.02 7.19
N ALA A 262 -8.37 8.18 8.49
CA ALA A 262 -9.39 9.01 9.13
C ALA A 262 -9.25 10.50 8.81
N SER A 263 -8.03 10.95 8.52
CA SER A 263 -7.67 12.30 8.06
C SER A 263 -6.37 12.24 7.22
N THR A 264 -5.87 13.41 6.80
CA THR A 264 -4.57 13.55 6.12
C THR A 264 -3.38 13.60 7.08
N GLY A 265 -3.61 13.48 8.39
CA GLY A 265 -2.57 13.50 9.41
C GLY A 265 -1.73 12.22 9.45
N ASN A 266 -0.45 12.35 9.78
CA ASN A 266 0.50 11.23 9.79
C ASN A 266 0.08 10.09 10.71
N ALA A 267 -0.47 10.38 11.90
CA ALA A 267 -0.96 9.38 12.84
C ALA A 267 -2.09 8.50 12.26
N ASP A 268 -2.98 9.07 11.45
CA ASP A 268 -4.06 8.34 10.80
C ASP A 268 -3.55 7.50 9.62
N PHE A 269 -2.58 8.00 8.86
CA PHE A 269 -1.93 7.24 7.78
C PHE A 269 -1.14 6.05 8.33
N THR A 270 -0.31 6.24 9.37
CA THR A 270 0.40 5.13 10.02
C THR A 270 -0.56 4.04 10.52
N GLN A 271 -1.70 4.43 11.13
CA GLN A 271 -2.72 3.46 11.55
C GLN A 271 -3.38 2.75 10.36
N MET A 272 -3.66 3.46 9.27
CA MET A 272 -4.19 2.88 8.05
C MET A 272 -3.20 1.89 7.42
N TYR A 273 -1.93 2.25 7.27
CA TYR A 273 -0.90 1.33 6.77
C TYR A 273 -0.84 0.05 7.61
N ASN A 274 -0.79 0.19 8.93
CA ASN A 274 -0.75 -0.96 9.82
C ASN A 274 -2.05 -1.80 9.76
N ARG A 275 -3.19 -1.17 9.51
CA ARG A 275 -4.46 -1.85 9.30
C ARG A 275 -4.46 -2.67 8.01
N ILE A 276 -3.95 -2.15 6.91
CA ILE A 276 -3.81 -2.88 5.64
C ILE A 276 -2.93 -4.11 5.83
N VAL A 277 -1.79 -3.96 6.52
CA VAL A 277 -0.86 -5.07 6.75
C VAL A 277 -1.47 -6.16 7.63
N THR A 278 -2.20 -5.78 8.69
CA THR A 278 -2.81 -6.75 9.60
C THR A 278 -4.08 -7.41 9.07
N ASP A 279 -4.87 -6.71 8.26
CA ASP A 279 -6.02 -7.29 7.56
C ASP A 279 -5.56 -8.21 6.42
N ASN A 280 -4.42 -7.91 5.80
CA ASN A 280 -3.85 -8.56 4.63
C ASN A 280 -4.90 -8.90 3.54
N PRO A 281 -5.66 -7.89 3.06
CA PRO A 281 -6.79 -8.11 2.16
C PRO A 281 -6.36 -8.39 0.72
N GLY A 282 -5.09 -8.15 0.40
CA GLY A 282 -4.46 -8.33 -0.91
C GLY A 282 -2.96 -8.14 -0.83
N HIS A 283 -2.26 -8.63 -1.86
CA HIS A 283 -0.81 -8.66 -1.87
C HIS A 283 -0.17 -7.47 -2.60
N VAL A 284 -0.94 -6.64 -3.28
CA VAL A 284 -0.44 -5.46 -4.00
C VAL A 284 -1.07 -4.21 -3.43
N VAL A 285 -0.25 -3.26 -3.02
CA VAL A 285 -0.71 -2.02 -2.40
C VAL A 285 -0.10 -0.83 -3.11
N THR A 286 -0.89 0.19 -3.39
CA THR A 286 -0.45 1.48 -3.93
C THR A 286 -0.80 2.62 -2.99
N THR A 287 0.05 3.63 -2.92
CA THR A 287 -0.25 4.90 -2.25
C THR A 287 0.28 6.07 -3.07
N SER A 288 -0.61 6.95 -3.41
CA SER A 288 -0.29 8.20 -4.12
C SER A 288 -0.20 9.39 -3.16
N TRP A 289 -0.08 9.10 -1.87
CA TRP A 289 -0.01 10.10 -0.80
C TRP A 289 1.38 10.12 -0.18
N GLY A 290 2.04 11.26 -0.28
CA GLY A 290 3.39 11.45 0.23
C GLY A 290 3.55 12.75 1.02
N THR A 291 4.70 12.90 1.62
CA THR A 291 5.20 14.16 2.16
C THR A 291 6.71 14.10 2.30
N CYS A 292 7.34 15.25 2.23
CA CYS A 292 8.80 15.41 2.34
C CYS A 292 9.38 14.72 3.57
N GLU A 293 10.40 13.87 3.40
CA GLU A 293 11.07 13.20 4.53
C GLU A 293 11.66 14.19 5.54
N ALA A 294 12.15 15.35 5.09
CA ALA A 294 12.72 16.37 5.98
C ALA A 294 11.66 17.12 6.80
N ALA A 295 10.38 16.99 6.45
CA ALA A 295 9.27 17.58 7.20
C ALA A 295 8.66 16.63 8.23
N LEU A 296 9.05 15.35 8.21
CA LEU A 296 8.55 14.32 9.11
C LEU A 296 9.55 14.01 10.22
N PRO A 297 9.09 13.81 11.46
CA PRO A 297 9.92 13.20 12.49
C PRO A 297 10.47 11.85 12.03
N THR A 298 11.75 11.58 12.33
CA THR A 298 12.39 10.30 11.98
C THR A 298 11.62 9.10 12.55
N ALA A 299 11.08 9.22 13.76
CA ALA A 299 10.28 8.17 14.41
C ALA A 299 9.01 7.82 13.60
N THR A 300 8.37 8.78 12.93
CA THR A 300 7.23 8.52 12.04
C THR A 300 7.67 7.62 10.89
N GLN A 301 8.75 7.99 10.21
CA GLN A 301 9.25 7.26 9.04
C GLN A 301 9.75 5.86 9.42
N GLN A 302 10.41 5.71 10.56
CA GLN A 302 10.89 4.42 11.07
C GLN A 302 9.73 3.51 11.49
N THR A 303 8.66 4.06 12.07
CA THR A 303 7.45 3.30 12.39
C THR A 303 6.76 2.80 11.12
N ASP A 304 6.59 3.67 10.12
CA ASP A 304 6.01 3.30 8.82
C ASP A 304 6.87 2.23 8.13
N ASP A 305 8.20 2.39 8.10
CA ASP A 305 9.13 1.40 7.53
C ASP A 305 9.07 0.04 8.23
N THR A 306 8.90 0.03 9.54
CA THR A 306 8.71 -1.18 10.33
C THR A 306 7.42 -1.91 9.94
N ILE A 307 6.34 -1.16 9.68
CA ILE A 307 5.08 -1.69 9.17
C ILE A 307 5.25 -2.26 7.75
N PHE A 308 5.98 -1.57 6.87
CA PHE A 308 6.26 -2.05 5.51
C PHE A 308 7.19 -3.26 5.49
N ALA A 309 8.12 -3.39 6.43
CA ALA A 309 8.92 -4.60 6.60
C ALA A 309 8.05 -5.81 6.97
N ASN A 310 7.04 -5.63 7.84
CA ASN A 310 6.01 -6.64 8.11
C ASN A 310 5.22 -6.98 6.84
N ALA A 311 4.79 -5.97 6.08
CA ALA A 311 4.07 -6.15 4.81
C ALA A 311 4.85 -7.07 3.85
N ASN A 312 6.13 -6.76 3.61
CA ASN A 312 6.97 -7.58 2.73
C ASN A 312 7.17 -9.01 3.27
N ALA A 313 7.24 -9.19 4.58
CA ALA A 313 7.39 -10.51 5.20
C ALA A 313 6.14 -11.40 5.05
N VAL A 314 4.96 -10.79 4.92
CA VAL A 314 3.69 -11.49 4.68
C VAL A 314 3.26 -11.49 3.20
N GLY A 315 4.15 -11.08 2.29
CA GLY A 315 3.96 -11.20 0.84
C GLY A 315 3.42 -9.95 0.15
N GLN A 316 3.19 -8.84 0.85
CA GLN A 316 2.69 -7.61 0.23
C GLN A 316 3.80 -6.83 -0.50
N SER A 317 3.49 -6.39 -1.71
CA SER A 317 4.26 -5.46 -2.54
C SER A 317 3.67 -4.06 -2.45
N TRP A 318 4.48 -3.06 -2.11
CA TRP A 318 4.03 -1.68 -1.95
C TRP A 318 4.67 -0.75 -2.98
N PHE A 319 3.85 0.09 -3.62
CA PHE A 319 4.25 1.13 -4.57
C PHE A 319 3.81 2.49 -4.06
N ALA A 320 4.68 3.49 -4.16
CA ALA A 320 4.38 4.85 -3.73
C ALA A 320 4.83 5.88 -4.76
N ALA A 321 3.98 6.85 -5.05
CA ALA A 321 4.34 8.02 -5.83
C ALA A 321 5.54 8.74 -5.21
N SER A 322 6.52 9.11 -6.03
CA SER A 322 7.81 9.65 -5.55
C SER A 322 7.82 11.16 -5.33
N GLY A 323 6.78 11.85 -5.77
CA GLY A 323 6.66 13.31 -5.65
C GLY A 323 6.53 14.03 -6.99
N ASP A 324 6.04 15.28 -6.95
CA ASP A 324 5.64 16.04 -8.13
C ASP A 324 6.33 17.39 -8.29
N ASN A 325 7.34 17.73 -7.48
CA ASN A 325 8.01 19.03 -7.56
C ASN A 325 9.49 18.92 -7.94
N GLY A 326 9.84 17.85 -8.64
CA GLY A 326 11.18 17.58 -9.11
C GLY A 326 12.15 17.25 -7.98
N SER A 327 13.44 17.48 -8.19
CA SER A 327 14.48 17.18 -7.21
C SER A 327 14.46 18.06 -5.96
N LEU A 328 13.70 19.16 -5.97
CA LEU A 328 13.54 20.09 -4.86
C LEU A 328 12.15 20.02 -4.23
N ASP A 329 11.58 18.83 -4.17
CA ASP A 329 10.20 18.58 -3.76
C ASP A 329 9.89 19.09 -2.34
N CYS A 330 10.87 19.10 -1.48
CA CYS A 330 10.77 19.50 -0.09
C CYS A 330 10.94 21.01 0.14
N ASN A 331 10.08 21.84 -0.43
CA ASN A 331 10.16 23.31 -0.28
C ASN A 331 11.54 23.88 -0.68
N GLY A 332 12.13 23.35 -1.74
CA GLY A 332 13.45 23.76 -2.22
C GLY A 332 14.62 23.01 -1.57
N LEU A 333 14.38 21.99 -0.77
CA LEU A 333 15.41 21.10 -0.25
C LEU A 333 15.61 19.92 -1.20
N LEU A 334 16.87 19.53 -1.36
CA LEU A 334 17.27 18.40 -2.17
C LEU A 334 17.12 17.10 -1.34
N THR A 335 15.92 16.55 -1.31
CA THR A 335 15.55 15.34 -0.59
C THR A 335 14.34 14.69 -1.25
N VAL A 336 13.79 13.64 -0.70
CA VAL A 336 12.75 12.78 -1.29
C VAL A 336 11.51 12.70 -0.42
N ASP A 337 10.43 12.14 -0.95
CA ASP A 337 9.18 11.96 -0.22
C ASP A 337 9.10 10.61 0.50
N ASN A 338 8.43 10.60 1.64
CA ASN A 338 7.98 9.41 2.37
C ASN A 338 6.50 9.13 1.98
N PRO A 339 6.10 7.86 1.68
CA PRO A 339 6.82 6.63 1.96
C PRO A 339 7.70 6.08 0.82
N ALA A 340 7.85 6.75 -0.31
CA ALA A 340 8.70 6.32 -1.43
C ALA A 340 10.18 6.11 -1.03
N ASN A 341 10.64 6.81 0.02
CA ASN A 341 11.99 6.68 0.55
C ASN A 341 12.22 5.41 1.39
N SER A 342 11.16 4.67 1.80
CA SER A 342 11.32 3.43 2.55
C SER A 342 12.01 2.35 1.71
N PRO A 343 12.98 1.59 2.25
CA PRO A 343 13.58 0.45 1.56
C PRO A 343 12.60 -0.72 1.33
N HIS A 344 11.42 -0.68 1.93
CA HIS A 344 10.38 -1.70 1.82
C HIS A 344 9.23 -1.31 0.87
N VAL A 345 9.33 -0.13 0.23
CA VAL A 345 8.36 0.42 -0.73
C VAL A 345 9.06 0.78 -2.02
N MET A 346 8.45 0.51 -3.17
CA MET A 346 8.96 0.93 -4.48
C MET A 346 8.51 2.35 -4.78
N GLY A 347 9.45 3.26 -4.88
CA GLY A 347 9.20 4.63 -5.33
C GLY A 347 8.96 4.66 -6.84
N VAL A 348 7.88 5.31 -7.25
CA VAL A 348 7.46 5.41 -8.66
C VAL A 348 7.54 6.86 -9.12
N GLY A 349 8.45 7.13 -10.06
CA GLY A 349 8.67 8.42 -10.69
C GLY A 349 7.82 8.65 -11.93
N GLY A 350 8.08 9.75 -12.62
CA GLY A 350 7.28 10.21 -13.74
C GLY A 350 8.04 10.41 -15.03
N THR A 351 7.38 10.11 -16.16
CA THR A 351 7.84 10.38 -17.51
C THR A 351 6.82 11.21 -18.31
N SER A 352 7.27 11.73 -19.45
CA SER A 352 6.44 12.42 -20.45
C SER A 352 6.44 11.58 -21.74
N PRO A 353 5.34 10.86 -22.06
CA PRO A 353 5.28 9.96 -23.17
C PRO A 353 5.00 10.66 -24.50
N THR A 354 5.48 10.07 -25.58
CA THR A 354 5.14 10.42 -26.96
C THR A 354 4.74 9.16 -27.71
N CYS A 355 3.48 9.06 -28.10
CA CYS A 355 2.96 7.91 -28.82
C CYS A 355 3.54 7.80 -30.25
N SER A 356 3.72 6.58 -30.74
CA SER A 356 4.26 6.31 -32.09
C SER A 356 3.43 6.90 -33.23
N SER A 357 2.11 7.05 -33.04
CA SER A 357 1.20 7.71 -34.01
C SER A 357 1.11 9.23 -33.83
N GLY A 358 1.72 9.79 -32.78
CA GLY A 358 1.42 11.11 -32.25
C GLY A 358 0.00 11.19 -31.68
N LEU A 359 -0.15 11.87 -30.54
CA LEU A 359 -1.46 12.30 -30.05
C LEU A 359 -1.77 13.62 -30.78
N THR A 360 -2.37 13.54 -31.97
CA THR A 360 -2.79 14.74 -32.71
C THR A 360 -4.29 14.98 -32.50
N PRO A 361 -4.75 16.26 -32.50
CA PRO A 361 -6.18 16.55 -32.50
C PRO A 361 -6.89 15.77 -33.59
N GLY A 362 -7.83 14.89 -33.19
CA GLY A 362 -8.54 14.02 -34.11
C GLY A 362 -7.93 12.64 -34.33
N SER A 363 -6.79 12.31 -33.76
CA SER A 363 -6.25 10.94 -33.71
C SER A 363 -6.92 10.17 -32.56
N ALA A 364 -7.46 8.99 -32.86
CA ALA A 364 -8.39 8.31 -31.98
C ALA A 364 -7.71 7.48 -30.87
N ALA A 365 -6.43 7.24 -30.90
CA ALA A 365 -5.72 6.43 -29.89
C ALA A 365 -4.21 6.56 -30.03
N CYS A 366 -3.51 6.30 -28.93
CA CYS A 366 -2.08 5.98 -28.94
C CYS A 366 -1.87 4.63 -29.63
N ALA A 367 -1.10 4.59 -30.72
CA ALA A 367 -0.88 3.35 -31.49
C ALA A 367 0.21 2.46 -30.89
N GLY A 368 0.88 2.89 -29.82
CA GLY A 368 1.96 2.16 -29.15
C GLY A 368 3.11 3.06 -28.73
N TYR A 369 4.12 2.46 -28.15
CA TYR A 369 5.31 3.14 -27.68
C TYR A 369 6.03 3.90 -28.80
N GLY A 370 6.28 5.16 -28.58
CA GLY A 370 7.10 6.00 -29.45
C GLY A 370 8.41 6.38 -28.77
N SER A 371 8.34 7.20 -27.77
CA SER A 371 9.47 7.58 -26.92
C SER A 371 8.99 8.17 -25.61
N GLU A 372 9.88 8.27 -24.63
CA GLU A 372 9.64 8.99 -23.37
C GLU A 372 10.82 9.86 -23.00
N THR A 373 10.53 10.92 -22.27
CA THR A 373 11.54 11.71 -21.57
C THR A 373 11.20 11.75 -20.08
N ALA A 374 12.18 11.93 -19.23
CA ALA A 374 11.94 12.16 -17.82
C ALA A 374 11.04 13.39 -17.63
N TRP A 375 9.99 13.25 -16.83
CA TRP A 375 9.13 14.37 -16.48
C TRP A 375 9.85 15.36 -15.57
N SER A 376 9.81 16.63 -15.91
CA SER A 376 10.58 17.67 -15.19
C SER A 376 10.13 17.87 -13.74
N SER A 377 8.95 17.41 -13.40
CA SER A 377 8.42 17.44 -12.04
C SER A 377 8.51 16.12 -11.30
N SER A 378 9.04 15.04 -11.91
CA SER A 378 9.24 13.76 -11.24
C SER A 378 10.06 13.92 -9.96
N GLY A 379 9.52 13.54 -8.81
CA GLY A 379 10.22 13.52 -7.54
C GLY A 379 11.33 12.47 -7.54
N GLY A 380 12.50 12.83 -7.07
CA GLY A 380 13.61 11.88 -7.00
C GLY A 380 14.87 12.47 -6.39
N GLY A 381 15.72 11.57 -5.91
CA GLY A 381 16.95 11.96 -5.22
C GLY A 381 17.45 10.89 -4.26
N ILE A 382 18.09 11.34 -3.18
CA ILE A 382 18.78 10.51 -2.21
C ILE A 382 18.15 10.73 -0.83
N SER A 383 17.63 9.68 -0.21
CA SER A 383 17.10 9.75 1.15
C SER A 383 18.20 10.12 2.15
N GLN A 384 17.85 10.97 3.11
CA GLN A 384 18.71 11.33 4.23
C GLN A 384 18.44 10.47 5.47
N ILE A 385 17.38 9.64 5.43
CA ILE A 385 16.91 8.85 6.58
C ILE A 385 17.30 7.37 6.42
N PHE A 386 17.11 6.78 5.23
CA PHE A 386 17.23 5.35 5.04
C PHE A 386 18.51 4.94 4.33
N SER A 387 19.07 3.83 4.79
CA SER A 387 20.17 3.16 4.12
C SER A 387 19.72 2.47 2.83
N ARG A 388 20.66 2.29 1.91
CA ARG A 388 20.44 1.64 0.63
C ARG A 388 20.08 0.16 0.83
N PRO A 389 18.93 -0.31 0.30
CA PRO A 389 18.61 -1.73 0.30
C PRO A 389 19.54 -2.50 -0.64
N GLN A 390 19.75 -3.78 -0.36
CA GLN A 390 20.70 -4.62 -1.10
C GLN A 390 20.37 -4.77 -2.58
N PHE A 391 19.10 -4.70 -2.95
CA PHE A 391 18.67 -4.80 -4.34
C PHE A 391 19.06 -3.58 -5.19
N GLN A 392 19.26 -2.41 -4.59
CA GLN A 392 19.71 -1.21 -5.32
C GLN A 392 21.20 -1.31 -5.66
N THR A 393 21.52 -2.19 -6.59
CA THR A 393 22.89 -2.45 -7.06
C THR A 393 22.90 -2.78 -8.56
N GLY A 394 24.06 -2.61 -9.20
CA GLY A 394 24.17 -2.83 -10.64
C GLY A 394 23.58 -1.69 -11.46
N CYS A 395 23.41 -1.89 -12.75
CA CYS A 395 22.64 -1.03 -13.66
C CYS A 395 22.92 0.47 -13.65
N GLY A 396 24.13 0.88 -13.37
CA GLY A 396 24.41 2.33 -13.29
C GLY A 396 24.01 2.96 -11.95
N VAL A 397 23.50 2.19 -10.98
CA VAL A 397 23.22 2.68 -9.63
C VAL A 397 24.46 3.38 -9.08
N PRO A 398 24.40 4.69 -8.75
CA PRO A 398 25.57 5.43 -8.28
C PRO A 398 26.09 4.90 -6.95
N ALA A 399 27.41 5.00 -6.73
CA ALA A 399 28.02 4.61 -5.49
C ALA A 399 27.44 5.40 -4.31
N GLY A 400 27.33 4.75 -3.15
CA GLY A 400 26.80 5.36 -1.92
C GLY A 400 26.09 4.36 -1.05
N THR A 401 25.63 4.82 0.11
CA THR A 401 25.03 3.97 1.15
C THR A 401 23.59 4.32 1.47
N GLN A 402 23.05 5.37 0.83
CA GLN A 402 21.71 5.88 1.06
C GLN A 402 20.72 5.35 0.02
N ARG A 403 19.47 5.18 0.44
CA ARG A 403 18.34 4.84 -0.43
C ARG A 403 18.19 5.86 -1.54
N LEU A 404 17.97 5.41 -2.76
CA LEU A 404 17.76 6.22 -3.96
C LEU A 404 16.30 6.10 -4.42
N VAL A 405 15.71 7.21 -4.83
CA VAL A 405 14.33 7.33 -5.32
C VAL A 405 14.36 8.03 -6.68
N PRO A 406 13.51 7.62 -7.65
CA PRO A 406 12.59 6.50 -7.64
C PRO A 406 13.29 5.16 -7.99
N ASP A 407 12.54 4.04 -7.92
CA ASP A 407 13.00 2.72 -8.42
C ASP A 407 12.64 2.52 -9.89
N VAL A 408 11.44 2.96 -10.27
CA VAL A 408 10.85 2.83 -11.61
C VAL A 408 10.02 4.07 -11.91
N ALA A 409 9.54 4.22 -13.15
CA ALA A 409 8.67 5.33 -13.54
C ALA A 409 7.57 4.89 -14.51
N LEU A 410 6.56 5.74 -14.71
CA LEU A 410 5.58 5.69 -15.80
C LEU A 410 5.14 7.12 -16.15
N GLU A 411 4.17 7.23 -17.09
CA GLU A 411 3.53 8.49 -17.44
C GLU A 411 3.08 9.26 -16.19
N ALA A 412 3.37 10.54 -16.16
CA ALA A 412 3.01 11.45 -15.07
C ALA A 412 2.81 12.90 -15.52
N ASP A 413 3.10 13.22 -16.80
CA ASP A 413 3.00 14.58 -17.29
C ASP A 413 1.53 14.97 -17.52
N THR A 414 1.12 16.15 -17.07
CA THR A 414 -0.21 16.69 -17.37
C THR A 414 -0.44 17.01 -18.85
N SER A 415 0.58 16.87 -19.68
CA SER A 415 0.54 17.07 -21.13
C SER A 415 1.22 15.90 -21.87
N PRO A 416 0.47 14.87 -22.27
CA PRO A 416 -0.98 14.85 -22.48
C PRO A 416 -1.87 14.69 -21.23
N GLY A 417 -1.37 14.06 -20.17
CA GLY A 417 -2.14 13.75 -18.96
C GLY A 417 -3.21 12.69 -19.17
N GLU A 418 -3.80 12.25 -18.11
CA GLU A 418 -4.75 11.15 -18.04
C GLU A 418 -6.18 11.66 -17.85
N TYR A 419 -7.17 11.03 -18.48
CA TYR A 419 -8.58 11.29 -18.21
C TYR A 419 -8.99 10.68 -16.87
N VAL A 420 -9.59 11.46 -15.99
CA VAL A 420 -10.19 11.00 -14.72
C VAL A 420 -11.61 11.53 -14.60
N LEU A 421 -12.51 10.72 -14.07
CA LEU A 421 -13.89 11.09 -13.80
C LEU A 421 -14.14 11.22 -12.29
N GLU A 422 -14.39 12.44 -11.81
CA GLU A 422 -14.68 12.69 -10.41
C GLU A 422 -15.88 13.64 -10.26
N GLY A 423 -16.84 13.26 -9.42
CA GLY A 423 -18.05 14.06 -9.18
C GLY A 423 -18.90 14.27 -10.44
N GLY A 424 -18.89 13.33 -11.39
CA GLY A 424 -19.56 13.42 -12.67
C GLY A 424 -18.89 14.37 -13.67
N SER A 425 -17.69 14.85 -13.40
CA SER A 425 -16.92 15.75 -14.26
C SER A 425 -15.61 15.10 -14.69
N TRP A 426 -15.23 15.31 -15.96
CA TRP A 426 -13.95 14.85 -16.49
C TRP A 426 -12.82 15.84 -16.20
N PHE A 427 -11.68 15.34 -15.84
CA PHE A 427 -10.46 16.08 -15.59
C PHE A 427 -9.32 15.54 -16.44
N ALA A 428 -8.34 16.38 -16.72
CA ALA A 428 -7.01 15.98 -17.17
C ALA A 428 -6.08 16.08 -15.99
N VAL A 429 -5.45 14.97 -15.67
CA VAL A 429 -4.53 14.87 -14.53
C VAL A 429 -3.19 14.29 -14.94
N GLY A 430 -2.21 14.46 -14.11
CA GLY A 430 -0.90 13.83 -14.15
C GLY A 430 -0.35 13.84 -12.74
N GLY A 431 0.92 13.55 -12.59
CA GLY A 431 1.58 13.36 -11.31
C GLY A 431 2.07 11.94 -11.18
N THR A 432 3.02 11.72 -10.30
CA THR A 432 3.49 10.36 -9.98
C THR A 432 2.37 9.50 -9.36
N SER A 433 1.25 10.14 -9.00
CA SER A 433 -0.02 9.50 -8.63
C SER A 433 -0.67 8.68 -9.76
N GLY A 434 -0.47 9.04 -11.03
CA GLY A 434 -0.93 8.22 -12.17
C GLY A 434 -0.06 7.00 -12.37
N ALA A 435 1.24 7.14 -12.14
CA ALA A 435 2.23 6.08 -12.34
C ALA A 435 2.15 4.95 -11.30
N ALA A 436 2.00 5.27 -10.02
CA ALA A 436 2.04 4.29 -8.94
C ALA A 436 0.92 3.24 -9.00
N PRO A 437 -0.38 3.59 -9.21
CA PRO A 437 -1.46 2.61 -9.30
C PRO A 437 -1.35 1.72 -10.54
N GLN A 438 -0.78 2.20 -11.64
CA GLN A 438 -0.52 1.38 -12.83
C GLN A 438 0.57 0.33 -12.55
N TRP A 439 1.66 0.70 -11.85
CA TRP A 439 2.66 -0.29 -11.41
C TRP A 439 2.04 -1.35 -10.49
N ALA A 440 1.15 -0.97 -9.58
CA ALA A 440 0.38 -1.92 -8.78
C ALA A 440 -0.48 -2.84 -9.66
N GLY A 441 -1.13 -2.30 -10.69
CA GLY A 441 -1.87 -3.08 -11.68
C GLY A 441 -0.99 -4.12 -12.40
N PHE A 442 0.18 -3.71 -12.90
CA PHE A 442 1.13 -4.65 -13.54
C PHE A 442 1.60 -5.72 -12.56
N PHE A 443 1.82 -5.39 -11.29
CA PHE A 443 2.22 -6.37 -10.28
C PHE A 443 1.08 -7.33 -9.91
N ALA A 444 -0.17 -6.91 -9.92
CA ALA A 444 -1.31 -7.81 -9.77
C ALA A 444 -1.41 -8.81 -10.92
N THR A 445 -1.15 -8.38 -12.18
CA THR A 445 -1.10 -9.31 -13.32
C THR A 445 0.10 -10.26 -13.25
N LEU A 446 1.22 -9.81 -12.71
CA LEU A 446 2.39 -10.65 -12.46
C LEU A 446 2.13 -11.67 -11.36
N ASP A 447 1.53 -11.27 -10.24
CA ASP A 447 1.18 -12.18 -9.14
C ASP A 447 0.20 -13.28 -9.64
N GLN A 448 -0.84 -12.91 -10.39
CA GLN A 448 -1.70 -13.87 -11.09
C GLN A 448 -0.89 -14.84 -11.96
N LYS A 449 0.08 -14.34 -12.74
CA LYS A 449 0.89 -15.18 -13.63
C LYS A 449 1.72 -16.21 -12.89
N VAL A 450 2.30 -15.84 -11.75
CA VAL A 450 3.16 -16.74 -10.97
C VAL A 450 2.38 -17.66 -10.02
N GLY A 451 1.05 -17.52 -9.97
CA GLY A 451 0.16 -18.42 -9.24
C GLY A 451 -0.46 -17.82 -7.98
N GLY A 452 -0.30 -16.51 -7.76
CA GLY A 452 -0.81 -15.79 -6.59
C GLY A 452 0.00 -16.06 -5.32
N GLY A 453 -0.38 -15.40 -4.23
CA GLY A 453 0.23 -15.59 -2.92
C GLY A 453 1.23 -14.50 -2.53
N GLY A 454 1.36 -13.47 -3.37
CA GLY A 454 2.18 -12.31 -3.14
C GLY A 454 3.62 -12.45 -3.64
N LEU A 455 4.25 -11.30 -3.82
CA LEU A 455 5.62 -11.18 -4.31
C LEU A 455 6.54 -10.52 -3.27
N GLY A 456 5.97 -9.97 -2.18
CA GLY A 456 6.71 -9.25 -1.15
C GLY A 456 7.41 -8.01 -1.71
N ASN A 457 8.64 -7.73 -1.29
CA ASN A 457 9.39 -6.59 -1.81
C ASN A 457 9.80 -6.81 -3.27
N PRO A 458 9.30 -6.00 -4.22
CA PRO A 458 9.60 -6.19 -5.64
C PRO A 458 11.05 -5.91 -6.04
N GLY A 459 11.83 -5.23 -5.20
CA GLY A 459 13.13 -4.66 -5.56
C GLY A 459 14.11 -5.66 -6.16
N THR A 460 14.24 -6.86 -5.59
CA THR A 460 15.14 -7.89 -6.15
C THR A 460 14.75 -8.28 -7.57
N LEU A 461 13.46 -8.43 -7.84
CA LEU A 461 12.95 -8.76 -9.17
C LEU A 461 13.16 -7.61 -10.15
N LEU A 462 12.75 -6.40 -9.76
CA LEU A 462 12.85 -5.20 -10.62
C LEU A 462 14.29 -4.92 -11.02
N TYR A 463 15.22 -4.88 -10.08
CA TYR A 463 16.63 -4.63 -10.35
C TYR A 463 17.30 -5.79 -11.07
N GLY A 464 16.79 -7.02 -10.91
CA GLY A 464 17.25 -8.19 -11.63
C GLY A 464 16.97 -8.15 -13.13
N PHE A 465 15.97 -7.40 -13.58
CA PHE A 465 15.62 -7.23 -15.01
C PHE A 465 16.26 -6.01 -15.66
N CYS A 466 17.08 -5.30 -14.95
CA CYS A 466 17.73 -4.13 -15.52
C CYS A 466 18.61 -4.47 -16.74
N GLY A 467 18.57 -3.59 -17.73
CA GLY A 467 19.29 -3.77 -19.00
C GLY A 467 18.70 -4.88 -19.90
N THR A 468 17.50 -5.37 -19.58
CA THR A 468 16.72 -6.28 -20.43
C THR A 468 15.60 -5.55 -21.17
N SER A 469 14.88 -6.24 -22.03
CA SER A 469 13.70 -5.69 -22.71
C SER A 469 12.49 -5.46 -21.81
N ALA A 470 12.58 -5.79 -20.50
CA ALA A 470 11.54 -5.50 -19.53
C ALA A 470 11.31 -4.00 -19.32
N TYR A 471 12.30 -3.18 -19.65
CA TYR A 471 12.24 -1.73 -19.47
C TYR A 471 12.54 -0.97 -20.76
N HIS A 472 11.87 0.17 -20.90
CA HIS A 472 12.30 1.27 -21.72
C HIS A 472 13.22 2.15 -20.87
N ASP A 473 14.52 2.17 -21.19
CA ASP A 473 15.52 3.00 -20.51
C ASP A 473 15.37 4.47 -20.94
N ILE A 474 15.07 5.34 -19.99
CA ILE A 474 14.79 6.76 -20.25
C ILE A 474 16.07 7.55 -20.11
N THR A 475 16.59 8.01 -21.24
CA THR A 475 17.93 8.63 -21.31
C THR A 475 17.93 10.14 -21.59
N ALA A 476 16.75 10.76 -21.62
CA ALA A 476 16.59 12.19 -21.89
C ALA A 476 15.65 12.86 -20.89
N GLY A 477 15.89 14.12 -20.59
CA GLY A 477 15.11 14.92 -19.63
C GLY A 477 15.82 15.08 -18.29
N SER A 478 15.20 15.83 -17.39
CA SER A 478 15.72 16.10 -16.04
C SER A 478 14.61 16.60 -15.12
N ASN A 479 14.79 16.44 -13.81
CA ASN A 479 13.90 16.99 -12.79
C ASN A 479 14.48 18.20 -12.04
N GLY A 480 15.45 18.85 -12.65
CA GLY A 480 16.16 20.00 -12.08
C GLY A 480 17.62 19.67 -11.76
N ASN A 481 17.89 19.05 -10.62
CA ASN A 481 19.27 18.72 -10.21
C ASN A 481 19.78 17.38 -10.74
N TYR A 482 18.88 16.49 -11.17
CA TYR A 482 19.23 15.19 -11.72
C TYR A 482 18.77 15.09 -13.19
N SER A 483 19.53 14.37 -13.99
CA SER A 483 19.23 14.11 -15.39
C SER A 483 19.01 12.63 -15.60
N ALA A 484 18.10 12.29 -16.50
CA ALA A 484 17.95 10.94 -17.00
C ALA A 484 19.21 10.52 -17.77
N GLY A 485 19.56 9.24 -17.69
CA GLY A 485 20.77 8.68 -18.29
C GLY A 485 20.66 7.17 -18.50
N ALA A 486 21.64 6.57 -19.15
CA ALA A 486 21.62 5.14 -19.41
C ALA A 486 21.66 4.31 -18.11
N GLY A 487 20.75 3.36 -17.98
CA GLY A 487 20.55 2.54 -16.80
C GLY A 487 19.81 3.31 -15.69
N TYR A 488 20.10 2.99 -14.43
CA TYR A 488 19.44 3.65 -13.32
C TYR A 488 19.82 5.13 -13.20
N ASP A 489 18.81 6.01 -13.03
CA ASP A 489 19.00 7.41 -12.68
C ASP A 489 18.02 7.90 -11.58
N LEU A 490 18.27 9.11 -11.04
CA LEU A 490 17.48 9.68 -9.94
C LEU A 490 16.24 10.46 -10.39
N VAL A 491 15.76 10.24 -11.60
CA VAL A 491 14.55 10.86 -12.16
C VAL A 491 13.52 9.82 -12.53
N THR A 492 13.96 8.72 -13.16
CA THR A 492 13.10 7.66 -13.72
C THR A 492 13.43 6.27 -13.19
N GLY A 493 14.39 6.15 -12.27
CA GLY A 493 14.82 4.85 -11.75
C GLY A 493 15.38 3.94 -12.83
N LEU A 494 14.86 2.72 -12.94
CA LEU A 494 15.20 1.75 -13.99
C LEU A 494 14.51 2.03 -15.33
N GLY A 495 13.65 3.06 -15.39
CA GLY A 495 12.83 3.38 -16.57
C GLY A 495 11.39 2.92 -16.45
N THR A 496 10.69 2.84 -17.58
CA THR A 496 9.28 2.46 -17.69
C THR A 496 9.13 1.02 -18.15
N ILE A 497 8.00 0.39 -17.84
CA ILE A 497 7.77 -1.03 -18.13
C ILE A 497 7.49 -1.27 -19.63
N SER A 498 8.06 -2.33 -20.22
CA SER A 498 7.50 -3.05 -21.34
C SER A 498 6.73 -4.24 -20.80
N ALA A 499 5.42 -4.10 -20.62
CA ALA A 499 4.63 -5.04 -19.82
C ALA A 499 4.66 -6.48 -20.36
N SER A 500 4.57 -6.65 -21.68
CA SER A 500 4.64 -7.98 -22.31
C SER A 500 6.00 -8.64 -22.11
N ASP A 501 7.09 -7.89 -22.25
CA ASP A 501 8.44 -8.41 -22.10
C ASP A 501 8.77 -8.66 -20.62
N PHE A 502 8.33 -7.77 -19.74
CA PHE A 502 8.45 -7.95 -18.29
C PHE A 502 7.77 -9.25 -17.84
N LEU A 503 6.53 -9.45 -18.25
CA LEU A 503 5.81 -10.71 -17.96
C LEU A 503 6.48 -11.92 -18.61
N ALA A 504 7.07 -11.80 -19.81
CA ALA A 504 7.77 -12.92 -20.46
C ALA A 504 9.03 -13.33 -19.70
N LEU A 505 9.77 -12.36 -19.15
CA LEU A 505 11.00 -12.59 -18.38
C LEU A 505 10.74 -13.07 -16.95
N ALA A 506 9.61 -12.65 -16.34
CA ALA A 506 9.24 -13.14 -15.03
C ALA A 506 8.99 -14.65 -15.10
N MET A 507 9.88 -15.43 -14.49
CA MET A 507 9.86 -16.89 -14.53
C MET A 507 8.51 -17.42 -14.05
N PRO A 508 7.94 -18.44 -14.72
CA PRO A 508 6.87 -19.19 -14.11
C PRO A 508 7.37 -19.76 -12.78
N SER A 509 6.52 -19.74 -11.75
CA SER A 509 6.77 -20.52 -10.52
C SER A 509 7.34 -21.88 -10.93
N PRO A 510 8.37 -22.42 -10.26
CA PRO A 510 8.89 -23.73 -10.59
C PRO A 510 7.69 -24.67 -10.61
N THR A 511 7.34 -25.13 -11.79
CA THR A 511 6.31 -26.15 -11.97
C THR A 511 6.61 -27.19 -10.91
N THR A 512 5.71 -27.40 -9.97
CA THR A 512 5.77 -28.54 -9.08
C THR A 512 5.86 -29.75 -9.99
N THR A 513 7.07 -30.16 -10.31
CA THR A 513 7.29 -31.50 -10.83
C THR A 513 6.69 -32.37 -9.77
N THR A 514 5.47 -32.86 -10.03
CA THR A 514 4.85 -33.91 -9.22
C THR A 514 5.93 -34.94 -9.00
N ARG A 515 6.46 -34.97 -7.78
CA ARG A 515 7.41 -36.01 -7.37
C ARG A 515 6.76 -37.32 -7.75
N PRO A 516 7.38 -38.14 -8.64
CA PRO A 516 6.83 -39.41 -8.97
C PRO A 516 6.51 -40.13 -7.66
N ALA A 517 5.32 -40.65 -7.54
CA ALA A 517 4.96 -41.49 -6.39
C ALA A 517 6.08 -42.53 -6.21
N PRO A 518 6.55 -42.80 -4.97
CA PRO A 518 7.59 -43.77 -4.75
C PRO A 518 7.13 -45.07 -5.33
N THR A 519 7.79 -45.50 -6.40
CA THR A 519 7.58 -46.81 -7.02
C THR A 519 8.03 -47.83 -5.98
N THR A 520 7.08 -48.47 -5.33
CA THR A 520 7.34 -49.60 -4.43
C THR A 520 7.87 -50.73 -5.29
N THR A 521 9.18 -50.80 -5.44
CA THR A 521 9.84 -51.95 -6.07
C THR A 521 9.76 -53.11 -5.09
N THR A 522 8.75 -53.93 -5.24
CA THR A 522 8.66 -55.20 -4.52
C THR A 522 9.74 -56.13 -5.09
N SER A 523 10.91 -56.12 -4.47
CA SER A 523 11.95 -57.16 -4.74
C SER A 523 11.51 -58.44 -4.11
N SER A 524 10.93 -59.34 -4.88
CA SER A 524 10.70 -60.73 -4.49
C SER A 524 12.00 -61.52 -4.63
N THR A 525 12.76 -61.61 -3.52
CA THR A 525 13.88 -62.54 -3.44
C THR A 525 13.39 -63.89 -2.93
N THR A 526 13.22 -64.84 -3.84
CA THR A 526 12.93 -66.24 -3.52
C THR A 526 14.21 -66.88 -3.00
N THR A 527 14.34 -67.06 -1.68
CA THR A 527 15.41 -67.86 -1.11
C THR A 527 14.82 -69.16 -0.61
N THR A 528 15.09 -70.22 -1.34
CA THR A 528 14.82 -71.60 -0.95
C THR A 528 15.85 -72.03 0.11
N ARG A 529 15.42 -72.36 1.33
CA ARG A 529 16.25 -73.05 2.32
C ARG A 529 15.44 -74.13 3.05
N ALA A 530 15.98 -75.34 3.00
CA ALA A 530 15.47 -76.50 3.67
C ALA A 530 15.53 -76.45 5.20
N PRO A 531 14.75 -77.26 5.91
CA PRO A 531 14.55 -77.12 7.36
C PRO A 531 15.62 -77.84 8.19
N THR A 532 15.97 -77.22 9.31
CA THR A 532 16.69 -77.91 10.40
C THR A 532 15.96 -77.61 11.71
N THR A 533 15.53 -78.67 12.36
CA THR A 533 14.87 -78.73 13.65
C THR A 533 15.86 -78.49 14.78
N THR A 534 15.56 -77.65 15.74
CA THR A 534 16.08 -77.84 17.13
C THR A 534 15.10 -77.15 18.11
N THR A 535 14.59 -77.98 19.01
CA THR A 535 13.72 -77.69 20.14
C THR A 535 14.52 -77.08 21.28
N THR A 536 14.03 -75.99 21.92
CA THR A 536 14.26 -75.82 23.37
C THR A 536 13.21 -74.86 23.95
N THR A 537 12.61 -75.37 24.98
CA THR A 537 11.55 -74.85 25.84
C THR A 537 12.07 -73.74 26.77
N GLN A 538 11.30 -72.68 27.00
CA GLN A 538 11.05 -72.18 28.36
C GLN A 538 9.89 -71.13 28.36
N ALA A 539 9.11 -71.20 29.41
CA ALA A 539 7.79 -70.62 29.61
C ALA A 539 7.81 -69.19 30.20
N PRO A 540 6.62 -68.58 30.37
CA PRO A 540 6.41 -67.15 30.27
C PRO A 540 6.43 -66.41 31.62
N THR A 541 6.67 -65.06 31.57
CA THR A 541 6.34 -64.18 32.71
C THR A 541 5.36 -63.12 32.25
N THR A 542 4.17 -63.21 32.80
CA THR A 542 3.05 -62.30 32.62
C THR A 542 3.28 -61.02 33.45
N THR A 543 3.19 -59.87 32.82
CA THR A 543 3.00 -58.60 33.57
C THR A 543 1.76 -57.89 32.98
N THR A 544 0.72 -57.87 33.78
CA THR A 544 -0.59 -57.26 33.50
C THR A 544 -0.48 -55.75 33.82
N PHE A 545 -0.76 -54.90 32.84
CA PHE A 545 -1.10 -53.51 33.09
C PHE A 545 -2.58 -53.28 32.76
N THR A 546 -3.32 -52.88 33.79
CA THR A 546 -4.74 -52.56 33.72
C THR A 546 -4.93 -51.13 33.24
N ASN A 547 -5.53 -50.91 32.09
CA ASN A 547 -5.99 -49.60 31.67
C ASN A 547 -7.48 -49.47 32.03
N THR A 548 -7.77 -48.52 32.91
CA THR A 548 -9.13 -48.13 33.28
C THR A 548 -9.60 -47.06 32.32
N THR A 549 -10.55 -47.43 31.45
CA THR A 549 -11.21 -46.47 30.55
C THR A 549 -12.49 -45.98 31.25
N THR A 550 -12.54 -44.68 31.56
CA THR A 550 -13.76 -44.03 32.08
C THR A 550 -14.53 -43.46 30.90
N SER A 551 -15.64 -44.06 30.55
CA SER A 551 -16.59 -43.55 29.56
C SER A 551 -17.55 -42.56 30.24
N SER A 552 -17.54 -41.31 29.85
CA SER A 552 -18.59 -40.34 30.18
C SER A 552 -19.53 -40.18 29.01
N THR A 553 -20.75 -40.65 29.19
CA THR A 553 -21.87 -40.55 28.23
C THR A 553 -22.50 -39.16 28.42
N THR A 554 -22.43 -38.30 27.42
CA THR A 554 -23.15 -37.02 27.40
C THR A 554 -24.40 -37.21 26.53
N THR A 555 -25.55 -37.15 27.15
CA THR A 555 -26.86 -37.21 26.48
C THR A 555 -27.17 -35.83 25.89
N SER A 556 -27.25 -35.75 24.57
CA SER A 556 -27.65 -34.52 23.85
C SER A 556 -29.17 -34.55 23.66
N THR A 557 -29.85 -33.60 24.27
CA THR A 557 -31.28 -33.35 24.09
C THR A 557 -31.47 -32.32 23.00
N THR A 558 -31.99 -32.73 21.87
CA THR A 558 -32.34 -31.86 20.74
C THR A 558 -33.66 -31.17 21.04
N VAL A 559 -33.65 -29.81 21.17
CA VAL A 559 -34.86 -28.99 21.22
C VAL A 559 -35.04 -28.34 19.85
N ALA A 560 -36.16 -28.58 19.20
CA ALA A 560 -36.53 -27.94 17.94
C ALA A 560 -36.89 -26.46 18.12
N PRO A 561 -36.53 -25.57 17.19
CA PRO A 561 -36.92 -24.17 17.28
C PRO A 561 -38.39 -23.98 16.84
N THR A 562 -39.19 -23.39 17.70
CA THR A 562 -40.54 -22.92 17.41
C THR A 562 -40.47 -21.60 16.67
N THR A 563 -40.99 -21.57 15.45
CA THR A 563 -41.08 -20.33 14.65
C THR A 563 -42.28 -19.51 15.13
N THR A 564 -42.01 -18.34 15.71
CA THR A 564 -43.05 -17.34 16.02
C THR A 564 -43.03 -16.25 14.96
N THR A 565 -44.05 -16.23 14.12
CA THR A 565 -44.25 -15.20 13.10
C THR A 565 -44.96 -14.02 13.74
N SER A 566 -44.26 -12.88 13.94
CA SER A 566 -44.87 -11.61 14.31
C SER A 566 -44.99 -10.72 13.09
N THR A 567 -46.22 -10.46 12.70
CA THR A 567 -46.58 -9.53 11.62
C THR A 567 -46.61 -8.10 12.19
N THR A 568 -45.64 -7.27 11.81
CA THR A 568 -45.66 -5.84 12.12
C THR A 568 -46.16 -5.08 10.91
N THR A 569 -47.34 -4.47 11.03
CA THR A 569 -47.94 -3.58 10.03
C THR A 569 -47.27 -2.23 10.13
N ILE A 570 -46.53 -1.82 9.11
CA ILE A 570 -45.93 -0.48 9.02
C ILE A 570 -46.92 0.42 8.26
N GLN A 571 -47.41 1.45 8.96
CA GLN A 571 -48.25 2.50 8.41
C GLN A 571 -47.37 3.57 7.73
N ALA A 572 -47.66 3.91 6.48
CA ALA A 572 -46.93 4.89 5.70
C ALA A 572 -47.11 6.31 6.26
N PRO A 573 -46.09 7.16 6.25
CA PRO A 573 -46.24 8.56 6.62
C PRO A 573 -46.85 9.39 5.48
N THR A 574 -47.83 10.17 5.84
CA THR A 574 -48.53 11.12 4.98
C THR A 574 -47.62 12.32 4.64
N THR A 575 -47.33 12.52 3.38
CA THR A 575 -46.53 13.67 2.91
C THR A 575 -47.43 14.91 2.84
N THR A 576 -47.16 15.90 3.67
CA THR A 576 -47.79 17.24 3.58
C THR A 576 -46.95 18.11 2.65
N ILE A 577 -47.50 18.46 1.49
CA ILE A 577 -46.89 19.41 0.53
C ILE A 577 -47.23 20.83 0.99
N ILE A 578 -46.18 21.57 1.40
CA ILE A 578 -46.30 23.03 1.63
C ILE A 578 -45.82 23.72 0.36
N THR A 579 -46.73 24.31 -0.38
CA THR A 579 -46.46 25.21 -1.51
C THR A 579 -46.22 26.62 -0.98
N THR A 580 -44.98 27.10 -1.08
CA THR A 580 -44.68 28.53 -0.88
C THR A 580 -44.61 29.23 -2.24
N SER A 581 -45.57 30.10 -2.48
CA SER A 581 -45.57 31.02 -3.63
C SER A 581 -44.68 32.23 -3.33
N SER A 582 -43.61 32.40 -4.13
CA SER A 582 -42.78 33.62 -4.11
C SER A 582 -43.30 34.64 -5.14
N THR A 583 -43.73 35.79 -4.65
CA THR A 583 -44.08 36.95 -5.44
C THR A 583 -42.84 37.77 -5.76
N THR A 584 -42.47 37.87 -7.03
CA THR A 584 -41.39 38.75 -7.51
C THR A 584 -41.95 40.16 -7.73
N THR A 585 -41.44 41.13 -6.98
CA THR A 585 -41.74 42.56 -7.22
C THR A 585 -40.56 43.17 -7.96
N THR A 586 -40.81 43.52 -9.22
CA THR A 586 -39.90 44.34 -10.03
C THR A 586 -40.13 45.80 -9.69
N ARG A 587 -39.07 46.55 -9.39
CA ARG A 587 -39.08 48.01 -9.31
C ARG A 587 -38.04 48.58 -10.27
N ALA A 588 -38.50 49.57 -11.03
CA ALA A 588 -37.86 50.32 -12.09
C ALA A 588 -36.52 50.97 -11.74
#